data_db956154ab3cd3b2a070046d342a3705
#
_entry.id   db956154ab3cd3b2a070046d342a3705
#
_cell.length_a   1.000
_cell.length_b   1.000
_cell.length_c   1.000
_cell.angle_alpha   90.00
_cell.angle_beta   90.00
_cell.angle_gamma   90.00
#
_symmetry.space_group_name_H-M   'P 1'
#
loop_
_entity.id
_entity.type
_entity.pdbx_description
1 polymer ?
#
loop_
_entity_poly.entity_id
_entity_poly.type
_entity_poly.pdbx_seq_one_letter_code
_entity_poly.pdbx_strand_id
1 'polypeptide(L)'
;LVCAGIWMHISNANQSQHSTRGALLLDITGVIVDKPSTSNRLGVIGRQLFGATSDRLQENSLFDIVDTIRQAKDDRNITGIVLDLKDFAGGDQPSMQYIGKALREFRDSGKPVIAIGDSYTQGQYYLASFANKIWLSPQGTVDLHGFATNGLYYKSLLDKLKVTTHVFRVGTYKSAVEPFIRDDMSPAAREADSRWIGELWQNYLGTIAANRQITAEQVFPGARGVLDGLRKVDGDTAKYALDNKLVDQLGSSAEIEKALTKQFGWSKEDKNY
;
A
#
# COMPACT_ATOMS: atom_id res chain seq x y z
N LEU A 1 -18.41 -8.12 -6.65
CA LEU A 1 -18.44 -9.51 -7.14
C LEU A 1 -17.10 -10.22 -6.97
N VAL A 2 -15.97 -9.52 -7.08
CA VAL A 2 -14.61 -10.09 -6.94
C VAL A 2 -14.28 -10.40 -5.46
N CYS A 3 -14.74 -9.60 -4.52
CA CYS A 3 -14.55 -9.90 -3.08
C CYS A 3 -15.41 -11.05 -2.57
N ALA A 4 -16.54 -11.31 -3.21
CA ALA A 4 -17.29 -12.54 -2.99
C ALA A 4 -16.50 -13.76 -3.48
N GLY A 5 -15.64 -13.61 -4.49
CA GLY A 5 -14.77 -14.66 -5.01
C GLY A 5 -13.71 -15.12 -4.00
N ILE A 6 -13.03 -14.19 -3.34
CA ILE A 6 -12.02 -14.54 -2.32
C ILE A 6 -12.70 -15.18 -1.10
N TRP A 7 -13.83 -14.65 -0.65
CA TRP A 7 -14.57 -15.21 0.48
C TRP A 7 -15.27 -16.54 0.14
N MET A 8 -15.78 -16.70 -1.08
CA MET A 8 -16.30 -17.99 -1.57
C MET A 8 -15.19 -19.04 -1.76
N HIS A 9 -13.98 -18.63 -2.16
CA HIS A 9 -12.87 -19.59 -2.27
C HIS A 9 -12.40 -20.09 -0.90
N ILE A 10 -12.35 -19.21 0.10
CA ILE A 10 -12.01 -19.59 1.48
C ILE A 10 -13.13 -20.42 2.14
N SER A 11 -14.42 -20.11 1.87
CA SER A 11 -15.54 -20.90 2.42
C SER A 11 -15.85 -22.18 1.66
N ASN A 12 -15.50 -22.27 0.39
CA ASN A 12 -15.64 -23.49 -0.41
C ASN A 12 -14.45 -24.43 -0.35
N ALA A 13 -13.38 -24.07 0.35
CA ALA A 13 -12.23 -24.95 0.58
C ALA A 13 -12.62 -26.28 1.29
N ASN A 14 -13.86 -26.39 1.77
CA ASN A 14 -14.40 -27.63 2.31
C ASN A 14 -15.22 -28.48 1.30
N GLN A 15 -15.35 -28.11 0.03
CA GLN A 15 -16.21 -28.86 -0.90
C GLN A 15 -15.76 -28.99 -2.35
N SER A 16 -14.50 -28.80 -2.73
CA SER A 16 -14.05 -29.24 -4.05
C SER A 16 -12.60 -29.70 -4.02
N GLN A 17 -12.39 -31.00 -4.06
CA GLN A 17 -11.11 -31.68 -4.29
C GLN A 17 -10.66 -31.54 -5.76
N HIS A 18 -10.50 -30.33 -6.26
CA HIS A 18 -9.77 -30.04 -7.49
C HIS A 18 -8.98 -28.75 -7.30
N SER A 19 -8.04 -28.77 -6.33
CA SER A 19 -7.12 -27.65 -6.24
C SER A 19 -6.03 -27.86 -7.29
N THR A 20 -6.16 -27.19 -8.41
CA THR A 20 -5.06 -26.99 -9.34
C THR A 20 -3.92 -26.29 -8.60
N ARG A 21 -2.72 -26.85 -8.73
CA ARG A 21 -1.53 -26.30 -8.11
C ARG A 21 -1.16 -24.98 -8.83
N GLY A 22 -1.05 -23.87 -8.09
CA GLY A 22 -0.81 -22.58 -8.72
C GLY A 22 -0.39 -21.49 -7.72
N ALA A 23 -0.32 -20.26 -8.18
CA ALA A 23 -0.07 -19.10 -7.32
C ALA A 23 -1.36 -18.58 -6.68
N LEU A 24 -1.24 -18.04 -5.48
CA LEU A 24 -2.29 -17.24 -4.87
C LEU A 24 -2.21 -15.82 -5.42
N LEU A 25 -3.27 -15.36 -6.09
CA LEU A 25 -3.42 -13.95 -6.42
C LEU A 25 -3.91 -13.20 -5.18
N LEU A 26 -3.06 -12.36 -4.62
CA LEU A 26 -3.38 -11.46 -3.53
C LEU A 26 -3.66 -10.06 -4.12
N ASP A 27 -4.93 -9.84 -4.46
CA ASP A 27 -5.44 -8.56 -4.95
C ASP A 27 -6.05 -7.80 -3.77
N ILE A 28 -5.36 -6.75 -3.32
CA ILE A 28 -5.80 -5.92 -2.20
C ILE A 28 -6.40 -4.63 -2.76
N THR A 29 -7.72 -4.50 -2.61
CA THR A 29 -8.47 -3.33 -3.07
C THR A 29 -8.91 -2.45 -1.90
N GLY A 30 -8.64 -1.13 -1.95
CA GLY A 30 -9.05 -0.19 -0.90
C GLY A 30 -8.05 -0.06 0.23
N VAL A 31 -8.51 0.10 1.47
CA VAL A 31 -7.66 0.38 2.63
C VAL A 31 -7.56 -0.81 3.59
N ILE A 32 -6.47 -0.87 4.32
CA ILE A 32 -6.27 -1.83 5.42
C ILE A 32 -6.73 -1.19 6.72
N VAL A 33 -7.50 -1.94 7.50
CA VAL A 33 -7.96 -1.57 8.83
C VAL A 33 -7.80 -2.76 9.78
N ASP A 34 -7.58 -2.50 11.07
CA ASP A 34 -7.48 -3.57 12.06
C ASP A 34 -8.78 -4.35 12.16
N LYS A 35 -9.90 -3.62 12.18
CA LYS A 35 -11.24 -4.19 12.23
C LYS A 35 -12.16 -3.44 11.27
N PRO A 36 -12.65 -4.10 10.21
CA PRO A 36 -13.62 -3.50 9.32
C PRO A 36 -14.84 -3.00 10.08
N SER A 37 -15.33 -1.83 9.70
CA SER A 37 -16.57 -1.31 10.26
C SER A 37 -17.68 -2.32 9.99
N THR A 38 -18.35 -2.80 11.06
CA THR A 38 -19.54 -3.63 10.94
C THR A 38 -20.69 -2.77 10.41
N SER A 39 -20.62 -2.39 9.14
CA SER A 39 -21.77 -1.85 8.45
C SER A 39 -22.79 -2.97 8.35
N ASN A 40 -23.93 -2.81 9.03
CA ASN A 40 -25.03 -3.74 9.02
C ASN A 40 -25.19 -4.34 7.62
N ARG A 41 -25.08 -5.68 7.49
CA ARG A 41 -25.30 -6.40 6.22
C ARG A 41 -26.61 -5.99 5.54
N LEU A 42 -27.62 -5.63 6.33
CA LEU A 42 -28.88 -5.04 5.87
C LEU A 42 -28.71 -3.65 5.23
N GLY A 43 -27.77 -2.83 5.69
CA GLY A 43 -27.48 -1.52 5.08
C GLY A 43 -26.77 -1.60 3.73
N VAL A 44 -25.97 -2.66 3.52
CA VAL A 44 -25.32 -2.91 2.21
C VAL A 44 -26.34 -3.40 1.19
N ILE A 45 -27.22 -4.33 1.58
CA ILE A 45 -28.30 -4.84 0.70
C ILE A 45 -29.30 -3.73 0.36
N GLY A 46 -29.69 -2.90 1.32
CA GLY A 46 -30.58 -1.76 1.07
C GLY A 46 -30.00 -0.71 0.14
N ARG A 47 -28.67 -0.46 0.23
CA ARG A 47 -27.97 0.50 -0.66
C ARG A 47 -27.76 -0.03 -2.07
N GLN A 48 -27.47 -1.32 -2.25
CA GLN A 48 -27.39 -1.94 -3.58
C GLN A 48 -28.76 -1.92 -4.30
N LEU A 49 -29.86 -2.04 -3.56
CA LEU A 49 -31.21 -1.97 -4.15
C LEU A 49 -31.64 -0.55 -4.53
N PHE A 50 -31.11 0.47 -3.86
CA PHE A 50 -31.47 1.87 -4.10
C PHE A 50 -30.45 2.68 -4.91
N GLY A 51 -29.42 2.03 -5.49
CA GLY A 51 -28.47 2.66 -6.41
C GLY A 51 -27.57 3.74 -5.79
N ALA A 52 -27.49 3.81 -4.45
CA ALA A 52 -26.59 4.73 -3.79
C ALA A 52 -25.16 4.18 -3.85
N THR A 53 -24.36 4.66 -4.80
CA THR A 53 -22.92 4.46 -4.84
C THR A 53 -22.32 5.13 -3.59
N SER A 54 -21.87 4.34 -2.63
CA SER A 54 -21.11 4.89 -1.52
C SER A 54 -19.68 5.09 -1.99
N ASP A 55 -19.18 6.31 -2.00
CA ASP A 55 -17.75 6.66 -2.19
C ASP A 55 -16.85 6.18 -1.03
N ARG A 56 -17.29 5.19 -0.27
CA ARG A 56 -16.46 4.62 0.79
C ARG A 56 -15.51 3.61 0.19
N LEU A 57 -14.22 3.83 0.42
CA LEU A 57 -13.18 2.87 0.11
C LEU A 57 -13.49 1.51 0.77
N GLN A 58 -13.21 0.43 0.08
CA GLN A 58 -13.33 -0.91 0.63
C GLN A 58 -12.35 -1.07 1.80
N GLU A 59 -12.84 -1.59 2.92
CA GLU A 59 -12.05 -1.89 4.11
C GLU A 59 -11.67 -3.37 4.11
N ASN A 60 -10.39 -3.67 4.26
CA ASN A 60 -9.87 -5.02 4.38
C ASN A 60 -9.34 -5.24 5.79
N SER A 61 -9.69 -6.39 6.38
CA SER A 61 -9.16 -6.78 7.68
C SER A 61 -7.68 -7.14 7.56
N LEU A 62 -6.85 -6.46 8.35
CA LEU A 62 -5.43 -6.75 8.49
C LEU A 62 -5.18 -8.23 8.80
N PHE A 63 -5.93 -8.75 9.78
CA PHE A 63 -5.73 -10.12 10.26
C PHE A 63 -6.13 -11.16 9.22
N ASP A 64 -7.20 -10.92 8.45
CA ASP A 64 -7.63 -11.84 7.39
C ASP A 64 -6.59 -11.95 6.28
N ILE A 65 -5.95 -10.82 5.90
CA ILE A 65 -4.86 -10.81 4.92
C ILE A 65 -3.67 -11.62 5.45
N VAL A 66 -3.24 -11.35 6.68
CA VAL A 66 -2.08 -12.03 7.28
C VAL A 66 -2.34 -13.52 7.44
N ASP A 67 -3.53 -13.91 7.89
CA ASP A 67 -3.92 -15.31 8.06
C ASP A 67 -4.00 -16.03 6.70
N THR A 68 -4.50 -15.37 5.67
CA THR A 68 -4.50 -15.90 4.29
C THR A 68 -3.08 -16.19 3.80
N ILE A 69 -2.15 -15.26 3.99
CA ILE A 69 -0.74 -15.44 3.59
C ILE A 69 -0.10 -16.60 4.36
N ARG A 70 -0.36 -16.70 5.65
CA ARG A 70 0.19 -17.79 6.49
C ARG A 70 -0.39 -19.14 6.14
N GLN A 71 -1.70 -19.24 5.88
CA GLN A 71 -2.33 -20.46 5.40
C GLN A 71 -1.75 -20.89 4.04
N ALA A 72 -1.61 -19.95 3.11
CA ALA A 72 -0.98 -20.21 1.81
C ALA A 72 0.47 -20.72 1.92
N LYS A 73 1.21 -20.27 2.94
CA LYS A 73 2.56 -20.76 3.21
C LYS A 73 2.57 -22.27 3.44
N ASP A 74 1.64 -22.78 4.18
CA ASP A 74 1.58 -24.18 4.60
C ASP A 74 0.81 -25.08 3.60
N ASP A 75 0.07 -24.48 2.66
CA ASP A 75 -0.64 -25.20 1.60
C ASP A 75 0.33 -25.67 0.50
N ARG A 76 0.36 -26.98 0.24
CA ARG A 76 1.21 -27.60 -0.80
C ARG A 76 0.77 -27.28 -2.24
N ASN A 77 -0.47 -26.86 -2.42
CA ASN A 77 -1.01 -26.50 -3.74
C ASN A 77 -0.66 -25.05 -4.10
N ILE A 78 -0.38 -24.20 -3.11
CA ILE A 78 0.07 -22.84 -3.36
C ILE A 78 1.57 -22.84 -3.58
N THR A 79 2.00 -22.46 -4.79
CA THR A 79 3.41 -22.49 -5.21
C THR A 79 4.08 -21.12 -5.16
N GLY A 80 3.31 -20.04 -4.99
CA GLY A 80 3.78 -18.67 -4.83
C GLY A 80 2.64 -17.71 -4.57
N ILE A 81 2.97 -16.43 -4.42
CA ILE A 81 2.01 -15.33 -4.34
C ILE A 81 2.27 -14.36 -5.49
N VAL A 82 1.22 -13.96 -6.17
CA VAL A 82 1.20 -12.79 -7.06
C VAL A 82 0.50 -11.67 -6.31
N LEU A 83 1.23 -10.60 -6.04
CA LEU A 83 0.75 -9.43 -5.31
C LEU A 83 0.33 -8.35 -6.31
N ASP A 84 -0.96 -8.15 -6.49
CA ASP A 84 -1.56 -7.07 -7.29
C ASP A 84 -2.05 -5.97 -6.34
N LEU A 85 -1.48 -4.78 -6.47
CA LEU A 85 -1.74 -3.65 -5.58
C LEU A 85 -2.35 -2.45 -6.31
N LYS A 86 -2.80 -2.62 -7.56
CA LYS A 86 -3.28 -1.51 -8.41
C LYS A 86 -4.40 -0.69 -7.76
N ASP A 87 -5.31 -1.36 -7.05
CA ASP A 87 -6.48 -0.74 -6.41
C ASP A 87 -6.29 -0.56 -4.88
N PHE A 88 -5.07 -0.80 -4.39
CA PHE A 88 -4.71 -0.60 -2.99
C PHE A 88 -4.56 0.88 -2.68
N ALA A 89 -5.40 1.40 -1.80
CA ALA A 89 -5.41 2.81 -1.42
C ALA A 89 -4.48 3.13 -0.22
N GLY A 90 -4.00 2.11 0.49
CA GLY A 90 -3.06 2.28 1.59
C GLY A 90 -3.54 1.72 2.93
N GLY A 91 -2.70 1.93 3.94
CA GLY A 91 -2.93 1.57 5.33
C GLY A 91 -1.93 2.30 6.20
N ASP A 92 -2.08 2.23 7.52
CA ASP A 92 -1.04 2.72 8.41
C ASP A 92 0.23 1.88 8.30
N GLN A 93 1.36 2.49 8.62
CA GLN A 93 2.66 1.84 8.44
C GLN A 93 2.84 0.58 9.31
N PRO A 94 2.40 0.52 10.57
CA PRO A 94 2.43 -0.70 11.36
C PRO A 94 1.65 -1.85 10.74
N SER A 95 0.44 -1.61 10.23
CA SER A 95 -0.39 -2.63 9.57
C SER A 95 0.27 -3.15 8.30
N MET A 96 0.81 -2.26 7.47
CA MET A 96 1.57 -2.64 6.27
C MET A 96 2.84 -3.41 6.62
N GLN A 97 3.52 -3.06 7.72
CA GLN A 97 4.69 -3.79 8.21
C GLN A 97 4.33 -5.21 8.67
N TYR A 98 3.17 -5.39 9.28
CA TYR A 98 2.70 -6.69 9.73
C TYR A 98 2.37 -7.62 8.55
N ILE A 99 1.73 -7.10 7.51
CA ILE A 99 1.55 -7.83 6.24
C ILE A 99 2.91 -8.16 5.60
N GLY A 100 3.81 -7.19 5.55
CA GLY A 100 5.17 -7.39 5.04
C GLY A 100 5.92 -8.49 5.77
N LYS A 101 5.76 -8.60 7.09
CA LYS A 101 6.32 -9.71 7.87
C LYS A 101 5.75 -11.06 7.41
N ALA A 102 4.44 -11.16 7.21
CA ALA A 102 3.81 -12.38 6.71
C ALA A 102 4.30 -12.76 5.30
N LEU A 103 4.47 -11.78 4.41
CA LEU A 103 5.04 -11.99 3.08
C LEU A 103 6.50 -12.49 3.17
N ARG A 104 7.28 -11.98 4.11
CA ARG A 104 8.65 -12.46 4.36
C ARG A 104 8.64 -13.89 4.89
N GLU A 105 7.79 -14.21 5.87
CA GLU A 105 7.60 -15.58 6.38
C GLU A 105 7.23 -16.55 5.25
N PHE A 106 6.40 -16.10 4.29
CA PHE A 106 6.05 -16.89 3.11
C PHE A 106 7.26 -17.10 2.19
N ARG A 107 8.05 -16.07 1.90
CA ARG A 107 9.28 -16.17 1.10
C ARG A 107 10.30 -17.13 1.73
N ASP A 108 10.44 -17.08 3.05
CA ASP A 108 11.38 -17.91 3.80
C ASP A 108 11.01 -19.40 3.73
N SER A 109 9.77 -19.74 3.35
CA SER A 109 9.35 -21.12 3.04
C SER A 109 9.86 -21.61 1.67
N GLY A 110 10.55 -20.77 0.90
CA GLY A 110 11.06 -21.08 -0.44
C GLY A 110 10.07 -20.84 -1.58
N LYS A 111 8.88 -20.33 -1.28
CA LYS A 111 7.88 -19.99 -2.29
C LYS A 111 8.02 -18.52 -2.69
N PRO A 112 8.04 -18.16 -3.99
CA PRO A 112 8.24 -16.78 -4.43
C PRO A 112 7.00 -15.91 -4.22
N VAL A 113 7.26 -14.63 -3.95
CA VAL A 113 6.28 -13.54 -4.01
C VAL A 113 6.67 -12.63 -5.18
N ILE A 114 5.75 -12.41 -6.10
CA ILE A 114 5.95 -11.54 -7.27
C ILE A 114 4.95 -10.40 -7.18
N ALA A 115 5.44 -9.16 -7.16
CA ALA A 115 4.59 -7.98 -7.26
C ALA A 115 4.46 -7.55 -8.71
N ILE A 116 3.25 -7.19 -9.10
CA ILE A 116 2.94 -6.69 -10.44
C ILE A 116 2.22 -5.34 -10.32
N GLY A 117 2.51 -4.42 -11.21
CA GLY A 117 1.86 -3.11 -11.21
C GLY A 117 2.18 -2.28 -12.45
N ASP A 118 1.19 -1.49 -12.87
CA ASP A 118 1.39 -0.48 -13.92
C ASP A 118 2.18 0.71 -13.38
N SER A 119 1.92 1.10 -12.15
CA SER A 119 2.65 2.08 -11.35
C SER A 119 2.49 1.75 -9.87
N TYR A 120 3.35 2.29 -9.04
CA TYR A 120 3.27 2.11 -7.59
C TYR A 120 3.22 3.46 -6.89
N THR A 121 2.15 3.70 -6.14
CA THR A 121 2.12 4.75 -5.11
C THR A 121 3.06 4.39 -3.97
N GLN A 122 3.37 5.35 -3.12
CA GLN A 122 4.26 5.15 -1.97
C GLN A 122 3.81 4.01 -1.04
N GLY A 123 2.51 3.89 -0.77
CA GLY A 123 1.95 2.80 0.03
C GLY A 123 2.01 1.44 -0.68
N GLN A 124 1.68 1.41 -1.97
CA GLN A 124 1.77 0.20 -2.80
C GLN A 124 3.22 -0.29 -2.88
N TYR A 125 4.16 0.62 -3.12
CA TYR A 125 5.57 0.26 -3.22
C TYR A 125 6.15 -0.28 -1.91
N TYR A 126 5.68 0.23 -0.77
CA TYR A 126 6.08 -0.32 0.52
C TYR A 126 5.80 -1.82 0.61
N LEU A 127 4.58 -2.26 0.27
CA LEU A 127 4.22 -3.68 0.27
C LEU A 127 4.92 -4.44 -0.86
N ALA A 128 5.00 -3.87 -2.07
CA ALA A 128 5.71 -4.48 -3.18
C ALA A 128 7.18 -4.76 -2.88
N SER A 129 7.82 -3.92 -2.05
CA SER A 129 9.23 -4.10 -1.66
C SER A 129 9.51 -5.43 -0.95
N PHE A 130 8.50 -6.06 -0.36
CA PHE A 130 8.62 -7.38 0.27
C PHE A 130 8.63 -8.55 -0.73
N ALA A 131 8.32 -8.30 -2.00
CA ALA A 131 8.35 -9.33 -3.04
C ALA A 131 9.80 -9.76 -3.40
N ASN A 132 9.94 -10.98 -3.94
CA ASN A 132 11.21 -11.43 -4.51
C ASN A 132 11.50 -10.71 -5.83
N LYS A 133 10.44 -10.40 -6.59
CA LYS A 133 10.52 -9.76 -7.89
C LYS A 133 9.38 -8.76 -8.05
N ILE A 134 9.73 -7.57 -8.52
CA ILE A 134 8.79 -6.48 -8.77
C ILE A 134 8.79 -6.16 -10.26
N TRP A 135 7.63 -6.29 -10.88
CA TRP A 135 7.39 -5.87 -12.25
C TRP A 135 6.75 -4.50 -12.28
N LEU A 136 7.15 -3.70 -13.27
CA LEU A 136 6.59 -2.38 -13.55
C LEU A 136 6.31 -2.25 -15.04
N SER A 137 5.19 -1.61 -15.39
CA SER A 137 4.91 -1.24 -16.80
C SER A 137 6.02 -0.35 -17.36
N PRO A 138 6.37 -0.47 -18.67
CA PRO A 138 7.36 0.41 -19.31
C PRO A 138 7.02 1.90 -19.26
N GLN A 139 5.74 2.26 -19.06
CA GLN A 139 5.29 3.64 -18.87
C GLN A 139 5.00 3.99 -17.42
N GLY A 140 5.34 3.09 -16.50
CA GLY A 140 5.01 3.21 -15.09
C GLY A 140 5.98 4.10 -14.31
N THR A 141 5.63 4.31 -13.06
CA THR A 141 6.45 5.04 -12.10
C THR A 141 6.37 4.41 -10.72
N VAL A 142 7.43 4.57 -9.95
CA VAL A 142 7.43 4.40 -8.50
C VAL A 142 7.39 5.79 -7.90
N ASP A 143 6.23 6.20 -7.37
CA ASP A 143 6.01 7.54 -6.83
C ASP A 143 6.43 7.60 -5.36
N LEU A 144 7.58 8.22 -5.09
CA LEU A 144 8.11 8.48 -3.77
C LEU A 144 8.27 9.98 -3.57
N HIS A 145 7.53 10.55 -2.61
CA HIS A 145 7.51 11.99 -2.38
C HIS A 145 7.62 12.41 -0.90
N GLY A 146 7.62 11.45 0.01
CA GLY A 146 7.71 11.70 1.46
C GLY A 146 6.36 11.79 2.15
N PHE A 147 6.40 12.17 3.42
CA PHE A 147 5.22 12.41 4.24
C PHE A 147 5.07 13.89 4.56
N ALA A 148 3.84 14.35 4.65
CA ALA A 148 3.52 15.72 5.03
C ALA A 148 2.26 15.76 5.91
N THR A 149 2.20 16.73 6.81
CA THR A 149 0.99 17.08 7.52
C THR A 149 0.47 18.42 7.03
N ASN A 150 -0.84 18.53 6.93
CA ASN A 150 -1.53 19.76 6.59
C ASN A 150 -2.54 20.10 7.67
N GLY A 151 -2.52 21.34 8.16
CA GLY A 151 -3.48 21.85 9.11
C GLY A 151 -4.26 23.03 8.55
N LEU A 152 -5.53 23.13 8.90
CA LEU A 152 -6.35 24.32 8.61
C LEU A 152 -6.30 25.25 9.81
N TYR A 153 -6.15 26.57 9.56
CA TYR A 153 -6.08 27.60 10.56
C TYR A 153 -7.20 28.62 10.32
N TYR A 154 -7.96 28.92 11.35
CA TYR A 154 -9.22 29.66 11.24
C TYR A 154 -9.22 31.00 11.94
N LYS A 155 -8.10 31.42 12.58
CA LYS A 155 -8.05 32.65 13.38
C LYS A 155 -8.57 33.85 12.60
N SER A 156 -8.01 34.14 11.43
CA SER A 156 -8.42 35.27 10.61
C SER A 156 -9.90 35.21 10.17
N LEU A 157 -10.45 34.02 9.95
CA LEU A 157 -11.86 33.82 9.67
C LEU A 157 -12.72 34.13 10.90
N LEU A 158 -12.35 33.63 12.07
CA LEU A 158 -13.06 33.86 13.32
C LEU A 158 -13.05 35.35 13.69
N ASP A 159 -11.91 36.03 13.53
CA ASP A 159 -11.78 37.47 13.74
C ASP A 159 -12.73 38.27 12.85
N LYS A 160 -12.84 37.90 11.55
CA LYS A 160 -13.78 38.53 10.60
C LYS A 160 -15.24 38.31 10.99
N LEU A 161 -15.56 37.15 11.52
CA LEU A 161 -16.89 36.76 12.00
C LEU A 161 -17.18 37.32 13.42
N LYS A 162 -16.22 38.00 14.04
CA LYS A 162 -16.30 38.53 15.42
C LYS A 162 -16.57 37.41 16.45
N VAL A 163 -16.06 36.19 16.19
CA VAL A 163 -16.14 35.07 17.11
C VAL A 163 -14.90 35.08 17.98
N THR A 164 -15.07 35.23 19.28
CA THR A 164 -13.98 35.16 20.26
C THR A 164 -13.81 33.74 20.78
N THR A 165 -12.60 33.17 20.65
CA THR A 165 -12.27 31.86 21.20
C THR A 165 -11.49 32.04 22.52
N HIS A 166 -11.95 31.35 23.57
CA HIS A 166 -11.25 31.31 24.85
C HIS A 166 -10.53 29.96 24.97
N VAL A 167 -9.19 30.02 24.99
CA VAL A 167 -8.35 28.82 25.02
C VAL A 167 -7.54 28.78 26.30
N PHE A 168 -7.64 27.66 27.02
CA PHE A 168 -6.83 27.37 28.19
C PHE A 168 -5.88 26.23 27.83
N ARG A 169 -4.59 26.50 27.73
CA ARG A 169 -3.57 25.50 27.48
C ARG A 169 -2.38 25.65 28.43
N VAL A 170 -1.78 24.52 28.79
CA VAL A 170 -0.52 24.48 29.53
C VAL A 170 0.44 23.56 28.79
N GLY A 171 1.61 24.07 28.44
CA GLY A 171 2.68 23.36 27.74
C GLY A 171 2.92 23.87 26.32
N THR A 172 4.19 23.92 25.93
CA THR A 172 4.70 24.52 24.70
C THR A 172 4.25 23.74 23.44
N TYR A 173 4.21 22.40 23.54
CA TYR A 173 3.91 21.52 22.41
C TYR A 173 2.43 21.11 22.27
N LYS A 174 1.53 21.75 23.03
CA LYS A 174 0.08 21.50 22.91
C LYS A 174 -0.51 22.33 21.77
N SER A 175 -0.42 21.82 20.55
CA SER A 175 -0.81 22.52 19.32
C SER A 175 -2.28 22.34 18.91
N ALA A 176 -3.04 21.46 19.56
CA ALA A 176 -4.42 21.13 19.17
C ALA A 176 -5.38 22.33 19.07
N VAL A 177 -5.09 23.44 19.77
CA VAL A 177 -5.89 24.66 19.77
C VAL A 177 -5.36 25.74 18.82
N GLU A 178 -4.19 25.55 18.24
CA GLU A 178 -3.57 26.52 17.33
C GLU A 178 -4.45 26.89 16.12
N PRO A 179 -5.23 25.96 15.53
CA PRO A 179 -6.16 26.30 14.44
C PRO A 179 -7.11 27.45 14.75
N PHE A 180 -7.45 27.67 16.01
CA PHE A 180 -8.39 28.70 16.43
C PHE A 180 -7.75 30.02 16.87
N ILE A 181 -6.45 30.01 17.16
CA ILE A 181 -5.72 31.16 17.73
C ILE A 181 -4.55 31.65 16.86
N ARG A 182 -4.28 30.97 15.76
CA ARG A 182 -3.20 31.30 14.80
C ARG A 182 -3.69 31.13 13.37
N ASP A 183 -2.94 31.71 12.43
CA ASP A 183 -3.12 31.52 11.00
C ASP A 183 -2.08 30.58 10.38
N ASP A 184 -1.14 30.07 11.20
CA ASP A 184 -0.07 29.17 10.82
C ASP A 184 0.34 28.24 11.98
N MET A 185 1.15 27.24 11.68
CA MET A 185 1.74 26.35 12.65
C MET A 185 2.83 27.07 13.47
N SER A 186 2.79 26.95 14.80
CA SER A 186 3.85 27.49 15.65
C SER A 186 5.20 26.80 15.40
N PRO A 187 6.33 27.45 15.72
CA PRO A 187 7.65 26.83 15.63
C PRO A 187 7.76 25.52 16.44
N ALA A 188 7.19 25.49 17.65
CA ALA A 188 7.19 24.29 18.50
C ALA A 188 6.36 23.15 17.91
N ALA A 189 5.18 23.45 17.35
CA ALA A 189 4.36 22.44 16.66
C ALA A 189 5.09 21.92 15.41
N ARG A 190 5.70 22.80 14.64
CA ARG A 190 6.49 22.43 13.45
C ARG A 190 7.69 21.55 13.79
N GLU A 191 8.39 21.86 14.88
CA GLU A 191 9.49 21.02 15.38
C GLU A 191 9.00 19.61 15.72
N ALA A 192 7.91 19.51 16.49
CA ALA A 192 7.32 18.22 16.86
C ALA A 192 6.87 17.42 15.65
N ASP A 193 6.14 18.05 14.72
CA ASP A 193 5.66 17.40 13.50
C ASP A 193 6.83 16.95 12.60
N SER A 194 7.81 17.82 12.40
CA SER A 194 8.99 17.48 11.58
C SER A 194 9.75 16.29 12.13
N ARG A 195 9.81 16.15 13.46
CA ARG A 195 10.49 15.04 14.10
C ARG A 195 9.78 13.72 13.84
N TRP A 196 8.49 13.60 14.20
CA TRP A 196 7.80 12.33 14.05
C TRP A 196 7.57 11.94 12.57
N ILE A 197 7.29 12.91 11.67
CA ILE A 197 7.22 12.68 10.23
C ILE A 197 8.57 12.19 9.69
N GLY A 198 9.67 12.81 10.14
CA GLY A 198 11.01 12.40 9.78
C GLY A 198 11.32 10.98 10.23
N GLU A 199 10.96 10.60 11.45
CA GLU A 199 11.12 9.24 11.97
C GLU A 199 10.28 8.22 11.15
N LEU A 200 9.03 8.54 10.82
CA LEU A 200 8.19 7.69 9.95
C LEU A 200 8.81 7.50 8.57
N TRP A 201 9.32 8.59 7.99
CA TRP A 201 9.96 8.54 6.68
C TRP A 201 11.22 7.69 6.69
N GLN A 202 12.07 7.85 7.71
CA GLN A 202 13.27 7.04 7.86
C GLN A 202 12.93 5.56 8.05
N ASN A 203 11.91 5.23 8.83
CA ASN A 203 11.43 3.84 8.98
C ASN A 203 10.92 3.27 7.66
N TYR A 204 10.18 4.06 6.89
CA TYR A 204 9.71 3.69 5.56
C TYR A 204 10.89 3.38 4.62
N LEU A 205 11.84 4.30 4.50
CA LEU A 205 13.02 4.14 3.65
C LEU A 205 13.90 2.97 4.10
N GLY A 206 14.11 2.83 5.41
CA GLY A 206 14.92 1.76 5.99
C GLY A 206 14.34 0.37 5.70
N THR A 207 13.02 0.23 5.76
CA THR A 207 12.36 -1.04 5.43
C THR A 207 12.55 -1.41 3.95
N ILE A 208 12.32 -0.45 3.05
CA ILE A 208 12.49 -0.68 1.61
C ILE A 208 13.97 -0.95 1.29
N ALA A 209 14.88 -0.18 1.85
CA ALA A 209 16.31 -0.36 1.65
C ALA A 209 16.77 -1.77 2.04
N ALA A 210 16.32 -2.25 3.20
CA ALA A 210 16.60 -3.61 3.66
C ALA A 210 16.00 -4.68 2.72
N ASN A 211 14.76 -4.51 2.31
CA ASN A 211 14.06 -5.44 1.42
C ASN A 211 14.70 -5.49 0.02
N ARG A 212 15.13 -4.35 -0.52
CA ARG A 212 15.73 -4.22 -1.85
C ARG A 212 17.25 -4.38 -1.85
N GLN A 213 17.89 -4.53 -0.67
CA GLN A 213 19.35 -4.62 -0.50
C GLN A 213 20.11 -3.44 -1.12
N ILE A 214 19.57 -2.24 -0.93
CA ILE A 214 20.14 -0.96 -1.34
C ILE A 214 20.15 0.00 -0.15
N THR A 215 20.77 1.16 -0.29
CA THR A 215 20.76 2.17 0.78
C THR A 215 19.46 3.00 0.78
N ALA A 216 19.11 3.60 1.92
CA ALA A 216 17.96 4.51 2.00
C ALA A 216 18.08 5.70 1.04
N GLU A 217 19.31 6.19 0.82
CA GLU A 217 19.59 7.26 -0.14
C GLU A 217 19.39 6.80 -1.60
N GLN A 218 19.66 5.53 -1.91
CA GLN A 218 19.35 4.96 -3.23
C GLN A 218 17.85 4.78 -3.43
N VAL A 219 17.08 4.49 -2.36
CA VAL A 219 15.61 4.46 -2.45
C VAL A 219 15.08 5.85 -2.76
N PHE A 220 15.54 6.86 -2.03
CA PHE A 220 15.11 8.25 -2.23
C PHE A 220 16.26 9.23 -1.94
N PRO A 221 16.97 9.71 -2.99
CA PRO A 221 18.10 10.63 -2.85
C PRO A 221 17.65 12.09 -2.61
N GLY A 222 16.42 12.33 -2.19
CA GLY A 222 15.80 13.64 -2.10
C GLY A 222 15.27 14.14 -3.46
N ALA A 223 14.43 15.16 -3.43
CA ALA A 223 13.76 15.66 -4.64
C ALA A 223 14.75 16.09 -5.75
N ARG A 224 15.86 16.71 -5.38
CA ARG A 224 16.90 17.08 -6.35
C ARG A 224 17.58 15.86 -6.96
N GLY A 225 17.94 14.88 -6.14
CA GLY A 225 18.56 13.64 -6.61
C GLY A 225 17.66 12.85 -7.55
N VAL A 226 16.37 12.78 -7.26
CA VAL A 226 15.36 12.19 -8.17
C VAL A 226 15.31 12.95 -9.50
N LEU A 227 15.23 14.28 -9.45
CA LEU A 227 15.19 15.12 -10.66
C LEU A 227 16.45 14.94 -11.52
N ASP A 228 17.62 14.94 -10.89
CA ASP A 228 18.89 14.74 -11.60
C ASP A 228 19.03 13.32 -12.15
N GLY A 229 18.49 12.32 -11.45
CA GLY A 229 18.40 10.95 -11.94
C GLY A 229 17.46 10.82 -13.15
N LEU A 230 16.29 11.45 -13.11
CA LEU A 230 15.34 11.47 -14.22
C LEU A 230 15.91 12.15 -15.46
N ARG A 231 16.66 13.25 -15.30
CA ARG A 231 17.35 13.91 -16.43
C ARG A 231 18.32 13.00 -17.16
N LYS A 232 18.99 12.09 -16.46
CA LYS A 232 19.94 11.12 -17.05
C LYS A 232 19.27 10.06 -17.92
N VAL A 233 17.98 9.86 -17.75
CA VAL A 233 17.16 8.88 -18.49
C VAL A 233 16.07 9.56 -19.31
N ASP A 234 16.28 10.84 -19.68
CA ASP A 234 15.37 11.64 -20.50
C ASP A 234 13.92 11.69 -19.99
N GLY A 235 13.74 11.63 -18.66
CA GLY A 235 12.45 11.65 -18.01
C GLY A 235 11.72 10.31 -17.94
N ASP A 236 12.33 9.23 -18.40
CA ASP A 236 11.76 7.88 -18.34
C ASP A 236 11.73 7.37 -16.86
N THR A 237 10.57 7.45 -16.25
CA THR A 237 10.35 7.07 -14.85
C THR A 237 10.51 5.58 -14.60
N ALA A 238 10.10 4.74 -15.55
CA ALA A 238 10.22 3.29 -15.42
C ALA A 238 11.70 2.86 -15.52
N LYS A 239 12.44 3.43 -16.48
CA LYS A 239 13.88 3.21 -16.59
C LYS A 239 14.62 3.70 -15.35
N TYR A 240 14.26 4.88 -14.81
CA TYR A 240 14.81 5.38 -13.55
C TYR A 240 14.62 4.37 -12.41
N ALA A 241 13.40 3.82 -12.26
CA ALA A 241 13.10 2.85 -11.23
C ALA A 241 13.93 1.55 -11.38
N LEU A 242 14.10 1.08 -12.61
CA LEU A 242 14.91 -0.11 -12.91
C LEU A 242 16.40 0.14 -12.62
N ASP A 243 16.96 1.23 -13.12
CA ASP A 243 18.38 1.57 -12.99
C ASP A 243 18.78 1.78 -11.51
N ASN A 244 17.84 2.28 -10.69
CA ASN A 244 18.03 2.45 -9.24
C ASN A 244 17.61 1.23 -8.40
N LYS A 245 17.32 0.09 -9.02
CA LYS A 245 16.95 -1.17 -8.36
C LYS A 245 15.66 -1.07 -7.52
N LEU A 246 14.82 -0.09 -7.79
CA LEU A 246 13.51 0.00 -7.16
C LEU A 246 12.58 -1.11 -7.67
N VAL A 247 12.74 -1.49 -8.93
CA VAL A 247 12.04 -2.63 -9.54
C VAL A 247 13.03 -3.57 -10.21
N ASP A 248 12.60 -4.79 -10.51
CA ASP A 248 13.49 -5.82 -11.06
C ASP A 248 13.33 -6.00 -12.56
N GLN A 249 12.15 -5.66 -13.09
CA GLN A 249 11.86 -5.87 -14.51
C GLN A 249 10.76 -4.93 -15.01
N LEU A 250 10.93 -4.47 -16.24
CA LEU A 250 9.89 -3.78 -16.97
C LEU A 250 9.21 -4.76 -17.93
N GLY A 251 7.89 -4.65 -18.07
CA GLY A 251 7.13 -5.47 -18.99
C GLY A 251 5.69 -5.02 -19.14
N SER A 252 5.15 -5.22 -20.33
CA SER A 252 3.72 -5.07 -20.60
C SER A 252 2.91 -6.14 -19.86
N SER A 253 1.62 -5.93 -19.69
CA SER A 253 0.73 -6.90 -19.05
C SER A 253 0.82 -8.29 -19.70
N ALA A 254 0.96 -8.37 -21.03
CA ALA A 254 1.12 -9.62 -21.75
C ALA A 254 2.46 -10.32 -21.45
N GLU A 255 3.54 -9.56 -21.27
CA GLU A 255 4.85 -10.12 -20.91
C GLU A 255 4.85 -10.60 -19.46
N ILE A 256 4.20 -9.86 -18.57
CA ILE A 256 4.02 -10.26 -17.17
C ILE A 256 3.20 -11.55 -17.09
N GLU A 257 2.05 -11.61 -17.77
CA GLU A 257 1.19 -12.80 -17.81
C GLU A 257 1.95 -14.03 -18.34
N LYS A 258 2.70 -13.86 -19.43
CA LYS A 258 3.54 -14.92 -19.97
C LYS A 258 4.60 -15.40 -18.97
N ALA A 259 5.22 -14.49 -18.23
CA ALA A 259 6.21 -14.82 -17.22
C ALA A 259 5.58 -15.57 -16.03
N LEU A 260 4.41 -15.13 -15.56
CA LEU A 260 3.67 -15.79 -14.48
C LEU A 260 3.19 -17.18 -14.90
N THR A 261 2.62 -17.30 -16.10
CA THR A 261 2.21 -18.59 -16.67
C THR A 261 3.38 -19.56 -16.78
N LYS A 262 4.55 -19.09 -17.21
CA LYS A 262 5.77 -19.91 -17.26
C LYS A 262 6.21 -20.38 -15.87
N GLN A 263 6.03 -19.57 -14.85
CA GLN A 263 6.50 -19.86 -13.50
C GLN A 263 5.53 -20.72 -12.70
N PHE A 264 4.22 -20.46 -12.80
CA PHE A 264 3.19 -21.07 -11.97
C PHE A 264 2.28 -22.06 -12.72
N GLY A 265 2.34 -22.05 -14.05
CA GLY A 265 1.43 -22.78 -14.91
C GLY A 265 0.20 -21.95 -15.29
N TRP A 266 -0.69 -22.53 -16.08
CA TRP A 266 -1.94 -21.95 -16.50
C TRP A 266 -3.09 -22.90 -16.23
N SER A 267 -4.05 -22.49 -15.44
CA SER A 267 -5.29 -23.25 -15.26
C SER A 267 -6.27 -22.92 -16.38
N LYS A 268 -6.65 -23.95 -17.15
CA LYS A 268 -7.68 -23.81 -18.20
C LYS A 268 -9.08 -23.61 -17.63
N GLU A 269 -9.32 -24.12 -16.41
CA GLU A 269 -10.62 -24.07 -15.75
C GLU A 269 -10.86 -22.69 -15.14
N ASP A 270 -9.86 -22.15 -14.46
CA ASP A 270 -9.95 -20.86 -13.77
C ASP A 270 -9.56 -19.68 -14.67
N LYS A 271 -8.99 -19.94 -15.86
CA LYS A 271 -8.40 -18.94 -16.76
C LYS A 271 -7.39 -18.04 -16.04
N ASN A 272 -6.58 -18.63 -15.17
CA ASN A 272 -5.63 -17.95 -14.30
C ASN A 272 -4.34 -18.79 -14.12
N TYR A 273 -3.31 -18.18 -13.51
CA TYR A 273 -2.01 -18.81 -13.20
C TYR A 273 -1.87 -19.18 -11.74
#